data_e4d1b88b8c6b1ca147661d7dd0002138
#
_entry.id   e4d1b88b8c6b1ca147661d7dd0002138
#
_cell.length_a   1.000
_cell.length_b   1.000
_cell.length_c   1.000
_cell.angle_alpha   90.00
_cell.angle_beta   90.00
_cell.angle_gamma   90.00
#
_symmetry.space_group_name_H-M   'P 1'
#
loop_
_entity.id
_entity.type
_entity.pdbx_description
1 polymer ?
#
loop_
_entity_poly.entity_id
_entity_poly.type
_entity_poly.pdbx_seq_one_letter_code
_entity_poly.pdbx_strand_id
1 'polypeptide(L)'
;MQHTPLNDDEYDALDALQDVSWLEGFLTAVVIGPGTPAPESWLPAALKNPAAEPLALRHYHYMQTWMSKDPGSFEPIYECGGSWGAEQWCDGFMAGVQAHAAAWAPLQASHPEWLAPFQHQGEDWEDAVTPSVIQINAYWHPPKGPKVGRNDPCPCGSGKKYKKCCADA
;
A
#
# COMPACT_ATOMS: atom_id res chain seq x y z
N MET A 1 19.09 1.07 2.98
CA MET A 1 18.81 1.49 4.37
C MET A 1 17.57 0.76 4.86
N GLN A 2 17.58 0.19 6.07
CA GLN A 2 16.37 -0.33 6.69
C GLN A 2 15.65 0.87 7.32
N HIS A 3 14.49 1.22 6.80
CA HIS A 3 13.66 2.25 7.41
C HIS A 3 12.97 1.66 8.64
N THR A 4 13.20 2.25 9.81
CA THR A 4 12.56 1.86 11.06
C THR A 4 11.18 2.49 11.19
N PRO A 5 10.21 1.83 11.83
CA PRO A 5 8.92 2.44 12.14
C PRO A 5 9.11 3.70 12.99
N LEU A 6 8.10 4.54 13.05
CA LEU A 6 8.02 5.60 14.04
C LEU A 6 7.83 4.96 15.43
N ASN A 7 8.35 5.60 16.46
CA ASN A 7 8.05 5.26 17.85
C ASN A 7 6.84 6.07 18.35
N ASP A 8 6.37 5.78 19.56
CA ASP A 8 5.17 6.42 20.12
C ASP A 8 5.29 7.94 20.20
N ASP A 9 6.43 8.47 20.66
CA ASP A 9 6.67 9.92 20.75
C ASP A 9 6.64 10.61 19.35
N GLU A 10 7.08 9.90 18.33
CA GLU A 10 7.09 10.38 16.95
C GLU A 10 5.69 10.33 16.32
N TYR A 11 4.89 9.31 16.67
CA TYR A 11 3.48 9.27 16.29
C TYR A 11 2.71 10.41 16.96
N ASP A 12 2.92 10.66 18.24
CA ASP A 12 2.31 11.78 18.97
C ASP A 12 2.70 13.13 18.34
N ALA A 13 3.97 13.30 17.98
CA ALA A 13 4.46 14.50 17.32
C ALA A 13 3.84 14.69 15.92
N LEU A 14 3.63 13.59 15.18
CA LEU A 14 2.99 13.63 13.87
C LEU A 14 1.50 13.95 14.00
N ASP A 15 0.81 13.34 14.97
CA ASP A 15 -0.62 13.54 15.22
C ASP A 15 -0.93 14.99 15.66
N ALA A 16 0.00 15.63 16.38
CA ALA A 16 -0.08 17.04 16.71
C ALA A 16 -0.03 17.97 15.47
N LEU A 17 0.52 17.50 14.37
CA LEU A 17 0.65 18.26 13.11
C LEU A 17 -0.50 17.97 12.13
N GLN A 18 -0.95 16.74 12.07
CA GLN A 18 -2.06 16.30 11.23
C GLN A 18 -2.58 14.93 11.67
N ASP A 19 -3.81 14.61 11.28
CA ASP A 19 -4.43 13.31 11.53
C ASP A 19 -3.60 12.16 10.97
N VAL A 20 -3.02 11.34 11.85
CA VAL A 20 -2.15 10.21 11.51
C VAL A 20 -2.94 9.12 10.82
N SER A 21 -4.18 8.86 11.25
CA SER A 21 -5.03 7.84 10.62
C SER A 21 -5.30 8.17 9.17
N TRP A 22 -5.70 9.39 8.89
CA TRP A 22 -5.90 9.87 7.52
C TRP A 22 -4.59 9.79 6.69
N LEU A 23 -3.49 10.22 7.28
CA LEU A 23 -2.19 10.20 6.58
C LEU A 23 -1.77 8.76 6.24
N GLU A 24 -1.85 7.84 7.19
CA GLU A 24 -1.49 6.44 6.92
C GLU A 24 -2.37 5.83 5.83
N GLY A 25 -3.67 6.08 5.84
CA GLY A 25 -4.56 5.66 4.76
C GLY A 25 -4.11 6.19 3.40
N PHE A 26 -3.80 7.48 3.31
CA PHE A 26 -3.28 8.10 2.09
C PHE A 26 -1.97 7.44 1.63
N LEU A 27 -1.01 7.28 2.54
CA LEU A 27 0.28 6.65 2.25
C LEU A 27 0.12 5.19 1.83
N THR A 28 -0.83 4.46 2.44
CA THR A 28 -1.15 3.08 2.03
C THR A 28 -1.57 3.03 0.57
N ALA A 29 -2.47 3.91 0.13
CA ALA A 29 -2.88 3.97 -1.27
C ALA A 29 -1.71 4.27 -2.22
N VAL A 30 -0.78 5.14 -1.81
CA VAL A 30 0.42 5.45 -2.60
C VAL A 30 1.37 4.26 -2.67
N VAL A 31 1.55 3.53 -1.55
CA VAL A 31 2.49 2.39 -1.45
C VAL A 31 2.00 1.19 -2.23
N ILE A 32 0.71 0.82 -2.09
CA ILE A 32 0.15 -0.39 -2.72
C ILE A 32 -0.40 -0.14 -4.12
N GLY A 33 -0.51 1.12 -4.51
CA GLY A 33 -1.06 1.53 -5.80
C GLY A 33 -0.14 1.26 -6.97
N PRO A 34 -0.55 1.65 -8.18
CA PRO A 34 0.20 1.42 -9.40
C PRO A 34 1.51 2.22 -9.43
N GLY A 35 2.59 1.52 -9.72
CA GLY A 35 3.92 2.14 -9.83
C GLY A 35 4.55 2.51 -8.49
N THR A 36 5.50 3.41 -8.53
CA THR A 36 6.18 4.00 -7.36
C THR A 36 6.30 5.50 -7.60
N PRO A 37 5.23 6.27 -7.36
CA PRO A 37 5.26 7.71 -7.61
C PRO A 37 6.30 8.39 -6.72
N ALA A 38 7.04 9.34 -7.29
CA ALA A 38 8.03 10.11 -6.54
C ALA A 38 7.35 10.96 -5.45
N PRO A 39 7.96 11.12 -4.27
CA PRO A 39 7.36 11.86 -3.15
C PRO A 39 6.84 13.24 -3.52
N GLU A 40 7.54 13.95 -4.38
CA GLU A 40 7.17 15.30 -4.84
C GLU A 40 5.80 15.34 -5.55
N SER A 41 5.36 14.21 -6.08
CA SER A 41 4.08 14.12 -6.81
C SER A 41 2.87 13.98 -5.88
N TRP A 42 3.03 13.48 -4.66
CA TRP A 42 1.94 13.21 -3.73
C TRP A 42 2.04 13.96 -2.40
N LEU A 43 3.25 14.34 -1.95
CA LEU A 43 3.45 15.07 -0.69
C LEU A 43 2.54 16.29 -0.54
N PRO A 44 2.35 17.16 -1.56
CA PRO A 44 1.47 18.32 -1.42
C PRO A 44 0.01 17.96 -1.16
N ALA A 45 -0.43 16.78 -1.61
CA ALA A 45 -1.80 16.31 -1.38
C ALA A 45 -1.91 15.56 -0.03
N ALA A 46 -0.84 14.94 0.44
CA ALA A 46 -0.80 14.18 1.69
C ALA A 46 -0.66 15.07 2.93
N LEU A 47 0.07 16.19 2.82
CA LEU A 47 0.45 17.00 3.97
C LEU A 47 -0.43 18.23 4.13
N LYS A 48 -1.11 18.32 5.27
CA LYS A 48 -1.79 19.56 5.73
C LYS A 48 -0.80 20.54 6.37
N ASN A 49 0.27 20.02 6.96
CA ASN A 49 1.33 20.78 7.60
C ASN A 49 2.70 20.34 7.06
N PRO A 50 3.46 21.23 6.40
CA PRO A 50 4.79 20.88 5.87
C PRO A 50 5.78 20.38 6.93
N ALA A 51 5.62 20.75 8.20
CA ALA A 51 6.48 20.25 9.28
C ALA A 51 6.37 18.74 9.51
N ALA A 52 5.30 18.10 9.03
CA ALA A 52 5.10 16.65 9.11
C ALA A 52 5.95 15.86 8.09
N GLU A 53 6.51 16.52 7.07
CA GLU A 53 7.20 15.87 5.96
C GLU A 53 8.27 14.85 6.37
N PRO A 54 9.20 15.14 7.29
CA PRO A 54 10.25 14.19 7.64
C PRO A 54 9.70 12.89 8.25
N LEU A 55 8.68 12.98 9.11
CA LEU A 55 8.04 11.83 9.73
C LEU A 55 7.17 11.07 8.72
N ALA A 56 6.42 11.78 7.89
CA ALA A 56 5.61 11.19 6.82
C ALA A 56 6.46 10.42 5.81
N LEU A 57 7.59 10.95 5.38
CA LEU A 57 8.52 10.27 4.47
C LEU A 57 9.13 9.02 5.11
N ARG A 58 9.52 9.10 6.38
CA ARG A 58 10.07 7.95 7.08
C ARG A 58 9.02 6.85 7.22
N HIS A 59 7.80 7.18 7.57
CA HIS A 59 6.68 6.24 7.64
C HIS A 59 6.38 5.63 6.28
N TYR A 60 6.31 6.42 5.22
CA TYR A 60 6.15 5.96 3.84
C TYR A 60 7.20 4.91 3.44
N HIS A 61 8.48 5.18 3.68
CA HIS A 61 9.54 4.23 3.34
C HIS A 61 9.51 2.97 4.20
N TYR A 62 9.09 3.10 5.46
CA TYR A 62 8.84 1.93 6.31
C TYR A 62 7.72 1.06 5.73
N MET A 63 6.58 1.66 5.37
CA MET A 63 5.44 0.96 4.77
C MET A 63 5.82 0.29 3.45
N GLN A 64 6.58 0.97 2.57
CA GLN A 64 7.08 0.35 1.33
C GLN A 64 7.88 -0.92 1.61
N THR A 65 8.75 -0.86 2.61
CA THR A 65 9.57 -2.02 3.00
C THR A 65 8.69 -3.14 3.55
N TRP A 66 7.75 -2.81 4.41
CA TRP A 66 6.81 -3.77 5.01
C TRP A 66 5.96 -4.45 3.94
N MET A 67 5.25 -3.69 3.13
CA MET A 67 4.35 -4.22 2.08
C MET A 67 5.08 -5.02 1.01
N SER A 68 6.37 -4.75 0.78
CA SER A 68 7.17 -5.54 -0.17
C SER A 68 7.67 -6.88 0.39
N LYS A 69 7.82 -6.99 1.72
CA LYS A 69 8.37 -8.18 2.39
C LYS A 69 7.30 -9.12 2.91
N ASP A 70 6.30 -8.56 3.59
CA ASP A 70 5.27 -9.31 4.30
C ASP A 70 3.93 -8.56 4.30
N PRO A 71 3.29 -8.42 3.13
CA PRO A 71 2.01 -7.73 3.03
C PRO A 71 0.90 -8.42 3.82
N GLY A 72 1.03 -9.71 4.10
CA GLY A 72 0.04 -10.49 4.85
C GLY A 72 -0.02 -10.14 6.34
N SER A 73 1.01 -9.48 6.88
CA SER A 73 1.03 -9.00 8.27
C SER A 73 0.61 -7.54 8.42
N PHE A 74 0.06 -6.92 7.36
CA PHE A 74 -0.36 -5.54 7.42
C PHE A 74 -1.51 -5.35 8.40
N GLU A 75 -1.34 -4.39 9.32
CA GLU A 75 -2.35 -3.92 10.25
C GLU A 75 -2.42 -2.40 10.18
N PRO A 76 -3.58 -1.81 9.85
CA PRO A 76 -3.75 -0.36 9.86
C PRO A 76 -3.61 0.20 11.28
N ILE A 77 -3.14 1.43 11.42
CA ILE A 77 -2.86 2.02 12.73
C ILE A 77 -4.07 2.08 13.67
N TYR A 78 -5.28 2.17 13.14
CA TYR A 78 -6.49 2.18 13.97
C TYR A 78 -6.77 0.82 14.65
N GLU A 79 -6.19 -0.28 14.17
CA GLU A 79 -6.26 -1.59 14.81
C GLU A 79 -5.20 -1.75 15.93
N CYS A 80 -4.16 -0.91 15.93
CA CYS A 80 -3.09 -0.97 16.93
C CYS A 80 -3.48 -0.37 18.30
N GLY A 81 -4.69 0.14 18.44
CA GLY A 81 -5.18 0.82 19.64
C GLY A 81 -4.95 2.33 19.61
N GLY A 82 -5.50 3.05 20.57
CA GLY A 82 -5.45 4.51 20.59
C GLY A 82 -6.74 5.17 20.14
N SER A 83 -6.67 6.44 19.75
CA SER A 83 -7.84 7.26 19.34
C SER A 83 -8.00 7.39 17.82
N TRP A 84 -7.24 6.62 17.05
CA TRP A 84 -7.26 6.67 15.59
C TRP A 84 -8.48 5.94 15.03
N GLY A 85 -9.14 6.56 14.03
CA GLY A 85 -10.40 6.07 13.48
C GLY A 85 -10.26 5.39 12.14
N ALA A 86 -11.02 4.30 11.93
CA ALA A 86 -11.07 3.58 10.67
C ALA A 86 -11.68 4.43 9.55
N GLU A 87 -12.69 5.27 9.85
CA GLU A 87 -13.32 6.17 8.87
C GLU A 87 -12.31 7.17 8.31
N GLN A 88 -11.55 7.85 9.18
CA GLN A 88 -10.52 8.81 8.77
C GLN A 88 -9.42 8.13 7.94
N TRP A 89 -9.07 6.91 8.32
CA TRP A 89 -8.09 6.12 7.56
C TRP A 89 -8.59 5.82 6.15
N CYS A 90 -9.82 5.36 6.01
CA CYS A 90 -10.46 5.09 4.71
C CYS A 90 -10.59 6.35 3.85
N ASP A 91 -10.95 7.47 4.46
CA ASP A 91 -11.02 8.78 3.77
C ASP A 91 -9.65 9.18 3.22
N GLY A 92 -8.59 8.97 4.01
CA GLY A 92 -7.21 9.16 3.57
C GLY A 92 -6.83 8.26 2.41
N PHE A 93 -7.16 6.98 2.50
CA PHE A 93 -6.91 6.01 1.43
C PHE A 93 -7.59 6.44 0.11
N MET A 94 -8.87 6.80 0.15
CA MET A 94 -9.59 7.26 -1.02
C MET A 94 -9.04 8.58 -1.58
N ALA A 95 -8.54 9.46 -0.72
CA ALA A 95 -7.85 10.68 -1.17
C ALA A 95 -6.55 10.34 -1.92
N GLY A 96 -5.78 9.34 -1.48
CA GLY A 96 -4.61 8.83 -2.18
C GLY A 96 -4.94 8.22 -3.55
N VAL A 97 -6.01 7.43 -3.62
CA VAL A 97 -6.55 6.89 -4.88
C VAL A 97 -6.92 8.03 -5.83
N GLN A 98 -7.63 9.05 -5.33
CA GLN A 98 -8.08 10.19 -6.12
C GLN A 98 -6.92 11.06 -6.61
N ALA A 99 -5.87 11.23 -5.81
CA ALA A 99 -4.66 11.96 -6.21
C ALA A 99 -3.97 11.33 -7.44
N HIS A 100 -4.19 10.03 -7.68
CA HIS A 100 -3.63 9.27 -8.79
C HIS A 100 -4.74 8.59 -9.63
N ALA A 101 -5.90 9.21 -9.75
CA ALA A 101 -7.13 8.61 -10.30
C ALA A 101 -6.93 7.93 -11.67
N ALA A 102 -6.17 8.56 -12.58
CA ALA A 102 -5.91 7.98 -13.90
C ALA A 102 -5.14 6.64 -13.83
N ALA A 103 -4.18 6.53 -12.91
CA ALA A 103 -3.42 5.30 -12.71
C ALA A 103 -4.26 4.20 -12.02
N TRP A 104 -5.20 4.57 -11.15
CA TRP A 104 -6.11 3.65 -10.46
C TRP A 104 -7.31 3.20 -11.31
N ALA A 105 -7.60 3.89 -12.42
CA ALA A 105 -8.76 3.60 -13.27
C ALA A 105 -8.87 2.12 -13.73
N PRO A 106 -7.79 1.39 -14.08
CA PRO A 106 -7.89 -0.04 -14.43
C PRO A 106 -8.46 -0.90 -13.31
N LEU A 107 -8.05 -0.68 -12.05
CA LEU A 107 -8.57 -1.43 -10.91
C LEU A 107 -10.02 -1.03 -10.61
N GLN A 108 -10.34 0.26 -10.67
CA GLN A 108 -11.71 0.75 -10.48
C GLN A 108 -12.69 0.15 -11.50
N ALA A 109 -12.22 -0.09 -12.72
CA ALA A 109 -13.04 -0.69 -13.79
C ALA A 109 -13.19 -2.21 -13.65
N SER A 110 -12.14 -2.90 -13.19
CA SER A 110 -12.11 -4.38 -13.13
C SER A 110 -12.59 -4.94 -11.78
N HIS A 111 -12.31 -4.24 -10.67
CA HIS A 111 -12.57 -4.68 -9.30
C HIS A 111 -13.08 -3.55 -8.41
N PRO A 112 -14.21 -2.88 -8.77
CA PRO A 112 -14.76 -1.80 -7.95
C PRO A 112 -15.13 -2.26 -6.52
N GLU A 113 -15.49 -3.53 -6.35
CA GLU A 113 -15.84 -4.14 -5.07
C GLU A 113 -14.69 -4.11 -4.06
N TRP A 114 -13.43 -4.07 -4.51
CA TRP A 114 -12.28 -3.99 -3.59
C TRP A 114 -12.11 -2.60 -2.99
N LEU A 115 -12.71 -1.57 -3.59
CA LEU A 115 -12.70 -0.21 -3.07
C LEU A 115 -13.95 0.10 -2.23
N ALA A 116 -14.95 -0.76 -2.24
CA ALA A 116 -16.18 -0.55 -1.49
C ALA A 116 -15.97 -0.39 0.04
N PRO A 117 -15.09 -1.18 0.71
CA PRO A 117 -14.83 -0.99 2.14
C PRO A 117 -14.32 0.41 2.49
N PHE A 118 -13.44 0.97 1.66
CA PHE A 118 -12.89 2.33 1.90
C PHE A 118 -13.91 3.44 1.66
N GLN A 119 -15.07 3.13 1.11
CA GLN A 119 -16.23 4.02 0.94
C GLN A 119 -17.32 3.73 1.97
N HIS A 120 -16.98 2.98 3.03
CA HIS A 120 -17.89 2.55 4.11
C HIS A 120 -19.12 1.78 3.60
N GLN A 121 -18.94 1.01 2.52
CA GLN A 121 -20.01 0.24 1.91
C GLN A 121 -19.99 -1.22 2.41
N GLY A 122 -21.14 -1.66 2.90
CA GLY A 122 -21.33 -2.98 3.50
C GLY A 122 -21.53 -2.90 5.01
N GLU A 123 -22.16 -3.92 5.59
CA GLU A 123 -22.44 -3.97 7.03
C GLU A 123 -21.16 -4.12 7.85
N ASP A 124 -20.20 -4.92 7.35
CA ASP A 124 -18.91 -5.21 7.99
C ASP A 124 -17.74 -4.60 7.20
N TRP A 125 -17.91 -3.36 6.70
CA TRP A 125 -16.91 -2.72 5.83
C TRP A 125 -15.54 -2.58 6.49
N GLU A 126 -15.50 -2.35 7.79
CA GLU A 126 -14.25 -2.17 8.56
C GLU A 126 -13.40 -3.44 8.54
N ASP A 127 -14.01 -4.61 8.75
CA ASP A 127 -13.34 -5.91 8.70
C ASP A 127 -12.84 -6.26 7.29
N ALA A 128 -13.42 -5.67 6.26
CA ALA A 128 -13.04 -5.88 4.87
C ALA A 128 -11.88 -4.99 4.39
N VAL A 129 -11.48 -3.97 5.16
CA VAL A 129 -10.41 -3.01 4.77
C VAL A 129 -9.07 -3.73 4.60
N THR A 130 -8.58 -4.39 5.63
CA THR A 130 -7.27 -5.09 5.61
C THR A 130 -7.18 -6.15 4.51
N PRO A 131 -8.17 -7.06 4.34
CA PRO A 131 -8.19 -7.98 3.20
C PRO A 131 -8.13 -7.26 1.84
N SER A 132 -8.85 -6.16 1.67
CA SER A 132 -8.83 -5.37 0.43
C SER A 132 -7.48 -4.74 0.15
N VAL A 133 -6.79 -4.20 1.18
CA VAL A 133 -5.41 -3.68 1.04
C VAL A 133 -4.48 -4.76 0.51
N ILE A 134 -4.51 -5.96 1.10
CA ILE A 134 -3.66 -7.08 0.70
C ILE A 134 -3.95 -7.51 -0.75
N GLN A 135 -5.22 -7.55 -1.11
CA GLN A 135 -5.69 -7.93 -2.44
C GLN A 135 -5.26 -6.93 -3.51
N ILE A 136 -5.42 -5.64 -3.25
CA ILE A 136 -5.00 -4.54 -4.13
C ILE A 136 -3.48 -4.53 -4.28
N ASN A 137 -2.75 -4.72 -3.16
CA ASN A 137 -1.29 -4.84 -3.22
C ASN A 137 -0.85 -5.99 -4.12
N ALA A 138 -1.46 -7.16 -4.01
CA ALA A 138 -1.15 -8.31 -4.85
C ALA A 138 -1.50 -8.09 -6.34
N TYR A 139 -2.51 -7.29 -6.62
CA TYR A 139 -2.89 -6.93 -7.99
C TYR A 139 -1.82 -6.07 -8.69
N TRP A 140 -1.31 -5.04 -8.01
CA TRP A 140 -0.31 -4.14 -8.56
C TRP A 140 1.13 -4.66 -8.41
N HIS A 141 1.38 -5.44 -7.36
CA HIS A 141 2.68 -5.98 -7.00
C HIS A 141 2.60 -7.51 -6.83
N PRO A 142 2.30 -8.24 -7.91
CA PRO A 142 2.17 -9.69 -7.81
C PRO A 142 3.46 -10.30 -7.27
N PRO A 143 3.36 -11.30 -6.38
CA PRO A 143 4.53 -11.97 -5.84
C PRO A 143 5.38 -12.50 -6.99
N LYS A 144 6.67 -12.17 -6.97
CA LYS A 144 7.60 -12.75 -7.95
C LYS A 144 7.57 -14.26 -7.75
N GLY A 145 7.20 -14.97 -8.80
CA GLY A 145 7.23 -16.44 -8.80
C GLY A 145 8.60 -16.98 -8.34
N PRO A 146 8.67 -18.26 -7.96
CA PRO A 146 9.93 -18.85 -7.52
C PRO A 146 11.01 -18.53 -8.55
N LYS A 147 12.19 -18.09 -8.07
CA LYS A 147 13.34 -17.83 -8.94
C LYS A 147 13.69 -19.11 -9.66
N VAL A 148 13.29 -19.21 -10.93
CA VAL A 148 13.64 -20.35 -11.78
C VAL A 148 15.09 -20.15 -12.21
N GLY A 149 15.96 -21.08 -11.84
CA GLY A 149 17.34 -21.09 -12.29
C GLY A 149 17.41 -21.31 -13.80
N ARG A 150 18.42 -20.75 -14.48
CA ARG A 150 18.58 -20.91 -15.93
C ARG A 150 18.53 -22.37 -16.39
N ASN A 151 18.96 -23.30 -15.55
CA ASN A 151 19.02 -24.73 -15.87
C ASN A 151 17.83 -25.55 -15.34
N ASP A 152 16.93 -24.92 -14.55
CA ASP A 152 15.75 -25.59 -14.01
C ASP A 152 14.73 -25.92 -15.11
N PRO A 153 13.83 -26.90 -14.88
CA PRO A 153 12.72 -27.17 -15.78
C PRO A 153 11.86 -25.89 -15.95
N CYS A 154 11.48 -25.60 -17.18
CA CYS A 154 10.64 -24.44 -17.45
C CYS A 154 9.26 -24.59 -16.81
N PRO A 155 8.77 -23.61 -16.05
CA PRO A 155 7.46 -23.67 -15.40
C PRO A 155 6.27 -23.73 -16.39
N CYS A 156 6.51 -23.44 -17.68
CA CYS A 156 5.49 -23.59 -18.72
C CYS A 156 5.11 -25.07 -19.04
N GLY A 157 5.76 -26.05 -18.42
CA GLY A 157 5.48 -27.48 -18.65
C GLY A 157 6.04 -28.06 -19.93
N SER A 158 6.87 -27.32 -20.69
CA SER A 158 7.46 -27.78 -21.97
C SER A 158 8.52 -28.89 -21.82
N GLY A 159 8.97 -29.20 -20.58
CA GLY A 159 10.05 -30.13 -20.31
C GLY A 159 11.46 -29.60 -20.68
N LYS A 160 11.56 -28.41 -21.24
CA LYS A 160 12.83 -27.77 -21.58
C LYS A 160 13.39 -26.99 -20.39
N LYS A 161 14.72 -26.79 -20.38
CA LYS A 161 15.35 -25.89 -19.40
C LYS A 161 14.88 -24.46 -19.61
N TYR A 162 14.67 -23.69 -18.51
CA TYR A 162 14.16 -22.32 -18.53
C TYR A 162 14.91 -21.42 -19.52
N LYS A 163 16.27 -21.49 -19.54
CA LYS A 163 17.11 -20.73 -20.48
C LYS A 163 16.92 -21.05 -21.96
N LYS A 164 16.29 -22.19 -22.28
CA LYS A 164 16.03 -22.63 -23.66
C LYS A 164 14.52 -22.58 -24.02
N CYS A 165 13.73 -21.87 -23.21
CA CYS A 165 12.29 -21.79 -23.36
C CYS A 165 11.82 -20.35 -23.06
N CYS A 166 11.39 -20.03 -21.85
CA CYS A 166 10.79 -18.75 -21.51
C CYS A 166 11.76 -17.67 -21.02
N ALA A 167 13.05 -17.97 -20.89
CA ALA A 167 14.03 -16.96 -20.47
C ALA A 167 14.50 -16.06 -21.63
N ASP A 168 14.34 -16.50 -22.86
CA ASP A 168 14.75 -15.76 -24.09
C ASP A 168 13.52 -15.30 -24.92
N ALA A 169 12.31 -15.24 -24.28
CA ALA A 169 11.08 -14.80 -24.93
C ALA A 169 10.76 -13.33 -24.61
#